data_94ae47f2fec1c0b77907f7304f400c8e
#
_entry.id   94ae47f2fec1c0b77907f7304f400c8e
#
_cell.length_a   1.000
_cell.length_b   1.000
_cell.length_c   1.000
_cell.angle_alpha   90.00
_cell.angle_beta   90.00
_cell.angle_gamma   90.00
#
_symmetry.space_group_name_H-M   'P 1'
#
loop_
_entity.id
_entity.type
_entity.pdbx_description
1 polymer ?
#
loop_
_entity_poly.entity_id
_entity_poly.type
_entity_poly.pdbx_seq_one_letter_code
_entity_poly.pdbx_strand_id
1 'polypeptide(L)'
;MIEQRGPFFPQTIRSEQQLTLLDENPDVLDRLSYVFEAIKLTKKELNNRVPLIGFAGAPWTIFCYMVEGKGSKTFSESRKLLYTNPQLAHELLERITDFTIEYMRQQQLSGVDALQLFDSWAGILGHDQYTEFGLKYVHKIASAFRGFPFTIFSKGAVASLPEIAKIESTAIGLDWNMDIQETRNLVGETRTLQGNLDPCLLYAKDSIIIKETNKLLDSFKSQRHIVNLGHGVYPDVDPEKVKILIKTVKDYEIKYN
;
A
#
# COMPACT_ATOMS: atom_id res chain seq x y z
N MET A 1 -13.98 26.29 -9.69
CA MET A 1 -12.82 25.37 -9.72
C MET A 1 -12.66 24.82 -8.31
N ILE A 2 -12.88 23.51 -8.13
CA ILE A 2 -12.59 22.84 -6.86
C ILE A 2 -11.08 22.70 -6.84
N GLU A 3 -10.39 23.42 -5.95
CA GLU A 3 -8.97 23.15 -5.67
C GLU A 3 -8.84 21.67 -5.34
N GLN A 4 -7.93 20.97 -6.03
CA GLN A 4 -7.57 19.58 -5.74
C GLN A 4 -6.84 19.56 -4.39
N ARG A 5 -7.61 19.57 -3.31
CA ARG A 5 -7.08 19.29 -1.97
C ARG A 5 -7.01 17.78 -1.84
N GLY A 6 -5.83 17.27 -1.50
CA GLY A 6 -5.66 15.86 -1.11
C GLY A 6 -6.54 15.51 0.11
N PRO A 7 -6.37 14.31 0.70
CA PRO A 7 -7.13 13.89 1.87
C PRO A 7 -7.10 14.96 2.96
N PHE A 8 -8.28 15.34 3.45
CA PHE A 8 -8.45 16.38 4.45
C PHE A 8 -9.44 15.92 5.53
N PHE A 9 -9.02 16.01 6.78
CA PHE A 9 -9.84 15.75 7.96
C PHE A 9 -10.12 17.09 8.65
N PRO A 10 -11.34 17.57 8.67
CA PRO A 10 -11.68 18.86 9.28
C PRO A 10 -11.51 18.86 10.80
N GLN A 11 -11.62 17.69 11.42
CA GLN A 11 -11.40 17.48 12.86
C GLN A 11 -10.23 16.53 13.04
N THR A 12 -9.19 17.01 13.73
CA THR A 12 -8.01 16.19 14.05
C THR A 12 -8.20 15.46 15.37
N ILE A 13 -7.51 14.32 15.52
CA ILE A 13 -7.53 13.54 16.77
C ILE A 13 -6.15 13.65 17.45
N ARG A 14 -6.07 14.44 18.52
CA ARG A 14 -4.84 14.71 19.28
C ARG A 14 -5.02 14.61 20.79
N SER A 15 -6.23 14.31 21.25
CA SER A 15 -6.57 14.14 22.65
C SER A 15 -7.62 13.04 22.84
N GLU A 16 -7.70 12.49 24.05
CA GLU A 16 -8.71 11.50 24.42
C GLU A 16 -10.14 12.01 24.18
N GLN A 17 -10.39 13.30 24.51
CA GLN A 17 -11.68 13.92 24.26
C GLN A 17 -12.03 13.94 22.76
N GLN A 18 -11.05 14.15 21.87
CA GLN A 18 -11.30 14.10 20.43
C GLN A 18 -11.48 12.66 19.93
N LEU A 19 -10.82 11.70 20.56
CA LEU A 19 -10.99 10.28 20.24
C LEU A 19 -12.41 9.80 20.52
N THR A 20 -13.10 10.32 21.57
CA THR A 20 -14.50 9.97 21.89
C THR A 20 -15.50 10.49 20.83
N LEU A 21 -15.07 11.37 19.92
CA LEU A 21 -15.92 11.81 18.79
C LEU A 21 -15.99 10.77 17.67
N LEU A 22 -15.09 9.79 17.67
CA LEU A 22 -15.15 8.69 16.72
C LEU A 22 -16.21 7.69 17.17
N ASP A 23 -16.99 7.23 16.21
CA ASP A 23 -17.90 6.12 16.41
C ASP A 23 -17.11 4.86 16.81
N GLU A 24 -17.49 4.22 17.90
CA GLU A 24 -16.79 3.03 18.41
C GLU A 24 -17.09 1.80 17.55
N ASN A 25 -18.30 1.72 16.96
CA ASN A 25 -18.74 0.60 16.15
C ASN A 25 -19.41 1.11 14.86
N PRO A 26 -18.65 1.73 13.94
CA PRO A 26 -19.24 2.25 12.71
C PRO A 26 -19.76 1.10 11.84
N ASP A 27 -20.98 1.22 11.37
CA ASP A 27 -21.51 0.30 10.37
C ASP A 27 -20.83 0.55 9.03
N VAL A 28 -19.74 -0.22 8.81
CA VAL A 28 -18.92 -0.14 7.59
C VAL A 28 -19.74 -0.54 6.36
N LEU A 29 -20.60 -1.54 6.51
CA LEU A 29 -21.38 -2.06 5.39
C LEU A 29 -22.40 -1.03 4.90
N ASP A 30 -23.12 -0.40 5.81
CA ASP A 30 -24.11 0.63 5.45
C ASP A 30 -23.41 1.88 4.92
N ARG A 31 -22.49 2.46 5.68
CA ARG A 31 -21.82 3.72 5.35
C ARG A 31 -20.99 3.71 4.08
N LEU A 32 -20.42 2.55 3.71
CA LEU A 32 -19.57 2.38 2.53
C LEU A 32 -20.18 1.42 1.49
N SER A 33 -21.49 1.17 1.56
CA SER A 33 -22.23 0.30 0.64
C SER A 33 -21.95 0.61 -0.83
N TYR A 34 -21.85 1.89 -1.18
CA TYR A 34 -21.55 2.34 -2.53
C TYR A 34 -20.18 1.87 -3.06
N VAL A 35 -19.19 1.71 -2.17
CA VAL A 35 -17.86 1.16 -2.55
C VAL A 35 -18.01 -0.32 -2.90
N PHE A 36 -18.73 -1.08 -2.07
CA PHE A 36 -18.90 -2.51 -2.25
C PHE A 36 -19.74 -2.83 -3.48
N GLU A 37 -20.76 -2.03 -3.75
CA GLU A 37 -21.54 -2.14 -4.99
C GLU A 37 -20.69 -1.80 -6.23
N ALA A 38 -19.83 -0.79 -6.16
CA ALA A 38 -18.90 -0.46 -7.23
C ALA A 38 -17.91 -1.61 -7.50
N ILE A 39 -17.41 -2.28 -6.46
CA ILE A 39 -16.56 -3.47 -6.60
C ILE A 39 -17.30 -4.59 -7.32
N LYS A 40 -18.52 -4.92 -6.89
CA LYS A 40 -19.35 -5.96 -7.50
C LYS A 40 -19.62 -5.68 -8.98
N LEU A 41 -19.99 -4.43 -9.30
CA LEU A 41 -20.22 -4.00 -10.67
C LEU A 41 -18.93 -4.10 -11.52
N THR A 42 -17.82 -3.59 -11.00
CA THR A 42 -16.52 -3.65 -11.68
C THR A 42 -16.11 -5.11 -11.94
N LYS A 43 -16.26 -5.98 -10.94
CA LYS A 43 -15.95 -7.41 -11.08
C LYS A 43 -16.79 -8.07 -12.17
N LYS A 44 -18.09 -7.75 -12.22
CA LYS A 44 -19.01 -8.23 -13.26
C LYS A 44 -18.57 -7.76 -14.66
N GLU A 45 -18.28 -6.47 -14.82
CA GLU A 45 -17.89 -5.88 -16.11
C GLU A 45 -16.50 -6.35 -16.59
N LEU A 46 -15.58 -6.63 -15.67
CA LEU A 46 -14.28 -7.23 -15.98
C LEU A 46 -14.43 -8.64 -16.59
N ASN A 47 -15.49 -9.36 -16.24
CA ASN A 47 -15.76 -10.71 -16.74
C ASN A 47 -14.52 -11.63 -16.69
N ASN A 48 -13.80 -11.61 -15.59
CA ASN A 48 -12.55 -12.36 -15.33
C ASN A 48 -11.39 -12.10 -16.32
N ARG A 49 -11.43 -11.01 -17.09
CA ARG A 49 -10.32 -10.66 -18.01
C ARG A 49 -9.01 -10.35 -17.27
N VAL A 50 -9.12 -9.77 -16.10
CA VAL A 50 -8.00 -9.49 -15.19
C VAL A 50 -8.48 -9.61 -13.74
N PRO A 51 -7.59 -9.94 -12.79
CA PRO A 51 -7.92 -9.89 -11.37
C PRO A 51 -8.21 -8.46 -10.90
N LEU A 52 -9.13 -8.33 -9.93
CA LEU A 52 -9.45 -7.07 -9.26
C LEU A 52 -8.79 -7.06 -7.88
N ILE A 53 -8.00 -6.04 -7.61
CA ILE A 53 -7.30 -5.85 -6.34
C ILE A 53 -8.06 -4.82 -5.51
N GLY A 54 -8.55 -5.23 -4.33
CA GLY A 54 -9.05 -4.32 -3.31
C GLY A 54 -7.88 -3.74 -2.51
N PHE A 55 -8.09 -2.59 -1.86
CA PHE A 55 -7.01 -1.98 -1.09
C PHE A 55 -7.51 -1.12 0.07
N ALA A 56 -6.59 -0.85 1.00
CA ALA A 56 -6.79 0.13 2.06
C ALA A 56 -5.46 0.82 2.42
N GLY A 57 -5.55 1.98 3.06
CA GLY A 57 -4.42 2.59 3.75
C GLY A 57 -4.08 1.81 5.02
N ALA A 58 -2.79 1.65 5.31
CA ALA A 58 -2.36 1.06 6.57
C ALA A 58 -2.67 1.98 7.77
N PRO A 59 -2.81 1.42 8.98
CA PRO A 59 -3.19 2.19 10.15
C PRO A 59 -2.31 3.40 10.42
N TRP A 60 -0.98 3.27 10.29
CA TRP A 60 -0.07 4.41 10.45
C TRP A 60 -0.33 5.52 9.43
N THR A 61 -0.54 5.17 8.17
CA THR A 61 -0.85 6.15 7.12
C THR A 61 -2.16 6.89 7.41
N ILE A 62 -3.22 6.20 7.83
CA ILE A 62 -4.50 6.83 8.18
C ILE A 62 -4.36 7.68 9.44
N PHE A 63 -3.67 7.18 10.47
CA PHE A 63 -3.34 7.92 11.69
C PHE A 63 -2.65 9.24 11.37
N CYS A 64 -1.66 9.23 10.47
CA CYS A 64 -0.98 10.44 10.03
C CYS A 64 -1.98 11.51 9.53
N TYR A 65 -2.92 11.14 8.69
CA TYR A 65 -3.93 12.08 8.19
C TYR A 65 -4.93 12.53 9.26
N MET A 66 -5.36 11.63 10.15
CA MET A 66 -6.30 11.97 11.22
C MET A 66 -5.69 12.91 12.25
N VAL A 67 -4.40 12.77 12.55
CA VAL A 67 -3.69 13.63 13.51
C VAL A 67 -3.25 14.95 12.88
N GLU A 68 -2.74 14.94 11.64
CA GLU A 68 -2.31 16.18 10.96
C GLU A 68 -3.49 16.98 10.39
N GLY A 69 -4.59 16.32 10.00
CA GLY A 69 -5.75 16.92 9.33
C GLY A 69 -5.57 17.06 7.81
N LYS A 70 -4.37 16.93 7.30
CA LYS A 70 -4.03 17.05 5.86
C LYS A 70 -2.69 16.37 5.56
N GLY A 71 -2.34 16.31 4.28
CA GLY A 71 -0.98 15.88 3.88
C GLY A 71 0.10 16.79 4.47
N SER A 72 1.21 16.20 4.91
CA SER A 72 2.36 16.90 5.48
C SER A 72 3.66 16.30 4.93
N LYS A 73 4.71 17.11 4.85
CA LYS A 73 6.05 16.62 4.46
C LYS A 73 6.72 15.83 5.59
N THR A 74 6.39 16.12 6.84
CA THR A 74 7.10 15.59 8.01
C THR A 74 6.19 14.85 8.98
N PHE A 75 4.88 15.08 8.94
CA PHE A 75 3.90 14.56 9.89
C PHE A 75 4.36 14.74 11.35
N SER A 76 4.79 15.97 11.66
CA SER A 76 5.39 16.29 12.96
C SER A 76 4.44 16.12 14.13
N GLU A 77 3.17 16.49 13.98
CA GLU A 77 2.17 16.30 15.04
C GLU A 77 1.90 14.81 15.28
N SER A 78 1.79 14.02 14.22
CA SER A 78 1.62 12.57 14.32
C SER A 78 2.81 11.93 15.05
N ARG A 79 4.03 12.27 14.67
CA ARG A 79 5.25 11.76 15.30
C ARG A 79 5.41 12.25 16.74
N LYS A 80 5.06 13.51 17.01
CA LYS A 80 5.06 14.07 18.36
C LYS A 80 4.14 13.29 19.29
N LEU A 81 2.94 12.91 18.82
CA LEU A 81 1.96 12.18 19.61
C LEU A 81 2.50 10.82 20.08
N LEU A 82 3.33 10.15 19.28
CA LEU A 82 3.97 8.89 19.66
C LEU A 82 4.84 9.00 20.92
N TYR A 83 5.45 10.18 21.15
CA TYR A 83 6.29 10.43 22.31
C TYR A 83 5.53 11.05 23.49
N THR A 84 4.55 11.92 23.20
CA THR A 84 3.86 12.69 24.24
C THR A 84 2.67 11.99 24.85
N ASN A 85 2.00 11.11 24.07
CA ASN A 85 0.90 10.27 24.54
C ASN A 85 0.82 8.98 23.71
N PRO A 86 1.76 8.04 23.91
CA PRO A 86 1.79 6.78 23.16
C PRO A 86 0.53 5.93 23.38
N GLN A 87 -0.10 6.02 24.56
CA GLN A 87 -1.33 5.28 24.85
C GLN A 87 -2.50 5.73 23.93
N LEU A 88 -2.70 7.03 23.78
CA LEU A 88 -3.68 7.58 22.84
C LEU A 88 -3.36 7.18 21.40
N ALA A 89 -2.06 7.20 21.04
CA ALA A 89 -1.65 6.78 19.71
C ALA A 89 -1.99 5.30 19.44
N HIS A 90 -1.72 4.43 20.39
CA HIS A 90 -2.09 3.01 20.30
C HIS A 90 -3.59 2.79 20.22
N GLU A 91 -4.37 3.51 21.02
CA GLU A 91 -5.84 3.40 21.00
C GLU A 91 -6.42 3.82 19.65
N LEU A 92 -5.95 4.95 19.09
CA LEU A 92 -6.39 5.40 17.77
C LEU A 92 -5.97 4.41 16.67
N LEU A 93 -4.72 3.92 16.70
CA LEU A 93 -4.22 2.93 15.74
C LEU A 93 -5.01 1.62 15.80
N GLU A 94 -5.41 1.18 17.00
CA GLU A 94 -6.23 -0.02 17.17
C GLU A 94 -7.61 0.15 16.54
N ARG A 95 -8.31 1.27 16.80
CA ARG A 95 -9.61 1.57 16.19
C ARG A 95 -9.52 1.64 14.66
N ILE A 96 -8.47 2.29 14.12
CA ILE A 96 -8.23 2.33 12.67
C ILE A 96 -8.02 0.91 12.13
N THR A 97 -7.29 0.07 12.86
CA THR A 97 -6.99 -1.30 12.46
C THR A 97 -8.25 -2.15 12.37
N ASP A 98 -9.10 -2.09 13.38
CA ASP A 98 -10.34 -2.86 13.42
C ASP A 98 -11.30 -2.43 12.29
N PHE A 99 -11.42 -1.12 12.07
CA PHE A 99 -12.17 -0.57 10.93
C PHE A 99 -11.59 -1.03 9.58
N THR A 100 -10.25 -1.01 9.44
CA THR A 100 -9.58 -1.42 8.20
C THR A 100 -9.79 -2.90 7.92
N ILE A 101 -9.75 -3.75 8.93
CA ILE A 101 -10.04 -5.19 8.79
C ILE A 101 -11.45 -5.39 8.27
N GLU A 102 -12.44 -4.74 8.88
CA GLU A 102 -13.84 -4.89 8.46
C GLU A 102 -14.05 -4.34 7.03
N TYR A 103 -13.49 -3.16 6.72
CA TYR A 103 -13.54 -2.58 5.39
C TYR A 103 -12.95 -3.49 4.31
N MET A 104 -11.78 -4.09 4.57
CA MET A 104 -11.14 -5.01 3.63
C MET A 104 -11.89 -6.34 3.53
N ARG A 105 -12.52 -6.80 4.62
CA ARG A 105 -13.38 -7.99 4.63
C ARG A 105 -14.59 -7.80 3.73
N GLN A 106 -15.23 -6.63 3.77
CA GLN A 106 -16.35 -6.31 2.89
C GLN A 106 -15.91 -6.20 1.42
N GLN A 107 -14.70 -5.71 1.13
CA GLN A 107 -14.14 -5.77 -0.22
C GLN A 107 -13.94 -7.21 -0.69
N GLN A 108 -13.39 -8.09 0.17
CA GLN A 108 -13.24 -9.52 -0.12
C GLN A 108 -14.58 -10.18 -0.42
N LEU A 109 -15.60 -9.94 0.40
CA LEU A 109 -16.96 -10.46 0.20
C LEU A 109 -17.63 -9.91 -1.07
N SER A 110 -17.21 -8.72 -1.51
CA SER A 110 -17.68 -8.09 -2.75
C SER A 110 -17.00 -8.61 -4.01
N GLY A 111 -16.02 -9.53 -3.89
CA GLY A 111 -15.47 -10.31 -4.98
C GLY A 111 -14.13 -9.83 -5.53
N VAL A 112 -13.34 -9.08 -4.78
CA VAL A 112 -11.95 -8.82 -5.17
C VAL A 112 -11.12 -10.11 -5.14
N ASP A 113 -10.12 -10.22 -6.01
CA ASP A 113 -9.26 -11.41 -6.13
C ASP A 113 -8.04 -11.37 -5.22
N ALA A 114 -7.64 -10.18 -4.80
CA ALA A 114 -6.53 -9.93 -3.91
C ALA A 114 -6.76 -8.64 -3.11
N LEU A 115 -6.00 -8.47 -2.04
CA LEU A 115 -6.01 -7.27 -1.22
C LEU A 115 -4.61 -6.67 -1.13
N GLN A 116 -4.52 -5.35 -1.06
CA GLN A 116 -3.27 -4.63 -0.86
C GLN A 116 -3.40 -3.58 0.24
N LEU A 117 -2.44 -3.59 1.16
CA LEU A 117 -2.33 -2.61 2.24
C LEU A 117 -1.21 -1.62 1.92
N PHE A 118 -1.55 -0.32 1.86
CA PHE A 118 -0.61 0.75 1.53
C PHE A 118 -0.19 1.53 2.78
N ASP A 119 1.07 1.40 3.19
CA ASP A 119 1.67 2.28 4.19
C ASP A 119 2.59 3.30 3.53
N SER A 120 1.98 4.37 3.02
CA SER A 120 2.65 5.41 2.24
C SER A 120 3.61 6.27 3.07
N TRP A 121 3.46 6.26 4.40
CA TRP A 121 4.25 7.06 5.32
C TRP A 121 5.12 6.24 6.28
N ALA A 122 5.30 4.95 6.00
CA ALA A 122 6.13 4.06 6.80
C ALA A 122 7.56 4.60 7.02
N GLY A 123 8.19 5.08 5.95
CA GLY A 123 9.58 5.54 5.96
C GLY A 123 9.86 6.85 6.70
N ILE A 124 8.84 7.55 7.25
CA ILE A 124 9.07 8.71 8.11
C ILE A 124 9.36 8.33 9.57
N LEU A 125 9.15 7.07 9.93
CA LEU A 125 9.47 6.51 11.24
C LEU A 125 10.83 5.82 11.21
N GLY A 126 11.54 5.88 12.33
CA GLY A 126 12.68 5.01 12.58
C GLY A 126 12.21 3.55 12.75
N HIS A 127 13.15 2.61 12.63
CA HIS A 127 12.87 1.18 12.67
C HIS A 127 12.04 0.75 13.91
N ASP A 128 12.47 1.14 15.11
CA ASP A 128 11.80 0.74 16.36
C ASP A 128 10.38 1.30 16.43
N GLN A 129 10.21 2.57 16.06
CA GLN A 129 8.90 3.22 16.05
C GLN A 129 7.97 2.62 14.99
N TYR A 130 8.51 2.29 13.81
CA TYR A 130 7.70 1.65 12.80
C TYR A 130 7.30 0.23 13.23
N THR A 131 8.17 -0.49 13.91
CA THR A 131 7.84 -1.80 14.49
C THR A 131 6.70 -1.70 15.49
N GLU A 132 6.74 -0.70 16.38
CA GLU A 132 5.74 -0.51 17.43
C GLU A 132 4.42 0.09 16.93
N PHE A 133 4.48 1.17 16.15
CA PHE A 133 3.30 1.96 15.74
C PHE A 133 2.84 1.70 14.30
N GLY A 134 3.56 0.91 13.54
CA GLY A 134 3.21 0.50 12.17
C GLY A 134 3.03 -1.00 12.04
N LEU A 135 4.13 -1.76 12.10
CA LEU A 135 4.13 -3.20 11.78
C LEU A 135 3.27 -4.05 12.71
N LYS A 136 3.18 -3.71 13.98
CA LYS A 136 2.24 -4.36 14.92
C LYS A 136 0.82 -4.43 14.35
N TYR A 137 0.34 -3.34 13.78
CA TYR A 137 -1.01 -3.20 13.23
C TYR A 137 -1.13 -3.80 11.83
N VAL A 138 -0.08 -3.67 11.01
CA VAL A 138 0.01 -4.35 9.71
C VAL A 138 -0.08 -5.87 9.90
N HIS A 139 0.62 -6.41 10.90
CA HIS A 139 0.57 -7.83 11.24
C HIS A 139 -0.84 -8.27 11.67
N LYS A 140 -1.55 -7.47 12.49
CA LYS A 140 -2.94 -7.76 12.90
C LYS A 140 -3.85 -7.86 11.68
N ILE A 141 -3.75 -6.90 10.74
CA ILE A 141 -4.53 -6.92 9.48
C ILE A 141 -4.16 -8.15 8.64
N ALA A 142 -2.88 -8.39 8.37
CA ALA A 142 -2.45 -9.51 7.55
C ALA A 142 -2.94 -10.86 8.12
N SER A 143 -2.93 -11.00 9.44
CA SER A 143 -3.43 -12.21 10.13
C SER A 143 -4.93 -12.45 9.93
N ALA A 144 -5.72 -11.39 9.76
CA ALA A 144 -7.16 -11.47 9.50
C ALA A 144 -7.47 -11.98 8.06
N PHE A 145 -6.50 -11.91 7.14
CA PHE A 145 -6.63 -12.34 5.75
C PHE A 145 -5.72 -13.53 5.39
N ARG A 146 -5.36 -14.34 6.39
CA ARG A 146 -4.57 -15.55 6.18
C ARG A 146 -5.24 -16.46 5.16
N GLY A 147 -4.45 -16.91 4.18
CA GLY A 147 -4.96 -17.77 3.09
C GLY A 147 -5.62 -17.01 1.93
N PHE A 148 -5.77 -15.69 2.01
CA PHE A 148 -6.22 -14.85 0.90
C PHE A 148 -5.03 -14.09 0.29
N PRO A 149 -4.96 -13.86 -1.05
CA PRO A 149 -3.87 -13.09 -1.66
C PRO A 149 -3.78 -11.69 -1.07
N PHE A 150 -2.66 -11.41 -0.39
CA PHE A 150 -2.47 -10.18 0.38
C PHE A 150 -1.08 -9.60 0.13
N THR A 151 -1.02 -8.34 -0.29
CA THR A 151 0.23 -7.60 -0.54
C THR A 151 0.39 -6.50 0.50
N ILE A 152 1.58 -6.40 1.10
CA ILE A 152 1.98 -5.30 1.99
C ILE A 152 2.92 -4.38 1.23
N PHE A 153 2.62 -3.09 1.20
CA PHE A 153 3.48 -2.05 0.65
C PHE A 153 3.81 -1.01 1.72
N SER A 154 5.08 -0.91 2.10
CA SER A 154 5.59 0.01 3.14
C SER A 154 6.65 0.91 2.53
N LYS A 155 6.22 2.08 2.04
CA LYS A 155 7.09 3.01 1.32
C LYS A 155 8.21 3.55 2.22
N GLY A 156 9.45 3.45 1.75
CA GLY A 156 10.64 3.99 2.43
C GLY A 156 11.08 3.21 3.67
N ALA A 157 10.42 2.10 4.01
CA ALA A 157 10.72 1.30 5.21
C ALA A 157 11.79 0.23 4.95
N VAL A 158 12.87 0.56 4.23
CA VAL A 158 13.95 -0.38 3.85
C VAL A 158 14.55 -1.07 5.07
N ALA A 159 14.84 -0.30 6.13
CA ALA A 159 15.42 -0.85 7.36
C ALA A 159 14.50 -1.86 8.09
N SER A 160 13.22 -1.87 7.77
CA SER A 160 12.22 -2.77 8.39
C SER A 160 11.83 -3.94 7.48
N LEU A 161 12.46 -4.11 6.33
CA LEU A 161 12.19 -5.23 5.42
C LEU A 161 12.32 -6.61 6.07
N PRO A 162 13.32 -6.89 6.95
CA PRO A 162 13.40 -8.17 7.63
C PRO A 162 12.18 -8.48 8.49
N GLU A 163 11.61 -7.48 9.15
CA GLU A 163 10.40 -7.62 9.98
C GLU A 163 9.16 -7.77 9.10
N ILE A 164 9.05 -6.98 8.01
CA ILE A 164 7.97 -7.11 7.02
C ILE A 164 7.97 -8.52 6.42
N ALA A 165 9.15 -9.08 6.14
CA ALA A 165 9.28 -10.43 5.60
C ALA A 165 8.76 -11.53 6.56
N LYS A 166 8.71 -11.27 7.87
CA LYS A 166 8.16 -12.22 8.86
C LYS A 166 6.63 -12.21 8.88
N ILE A 167 6.00 -11.14 8.37
CA ILE A 167 4.54 -11.05 8.32
C ILE A 167 4.03 -11.98 7.22
N GLU A 168 3.04 -12.80 7.54
CA GLU A 168 2.41 -13.70 6.59
C GLU A 168 1.63 -12.89 5.55
N SER A 169 2.18 -12.81 4.34
CA SER A 169 1.60 -12.13 3.19
C SER A 169 1.98 -12.85 1.91
N THR A 170 1.18 -12.70 0.86
CA THR A 170 1.48 -13.31 -0.44
C THR A 170 2.62 -12.60 -1.15
N ALA A 171 2.64 -11.27 -1.08
CA ALA A 171 3.66 -10.45 -1.72
C ALA A 171 4.07 -9.25 -0.85
N ILE A 172 5.28 -8.75 -1.11
CA ILE A 172 5.79 -7.50 -0.56
C ILE A 172 5.95 -6.51 -1.73
N GLY A 173 5.29 -5.37 -1.62
CA GLY A 173 5.45 -4.25 -2.54
C GLY A 173 6.72 -3.45 -2.23
N LEU A 174 7.48 -3.13 -3.26
CA LEU A 174 8.72 -2.38 -3.18
C LEU A 174 8.55 -1.00 -3.80
N ASP A 175 9.08 0.02 -3.16
CA ASP A 175 9.23 1.32 -3.80
C ASP A 175 10.46 1.37 -4.72
N TRP A 176 10.56 2.42 -5.53
CA TRP A 176 11.59 2.54 -6.57
C TRP A 176 13.01 2.75 -6.01
N ASN A 177 13.16 3.02 -4.71
CA ASN A 177 14.45 3.24 -4.06
C ASN A 177 15.11 1.94 -3.59
N MET A 178 14.39 0.81 -3.69
CA MET A 178 14.87 -0.49 -3.20
C MET A 178 15.61 -1.23 -4.32
N ASP A 179 16.84 -1.64 -4.04
CA ASP A 179 17.58 -2.56 -4.91
C ASP A 179 17.01 -3.99 -4.80
N ILE A 180 16.83 -4.66 -5.93
CA ILE A 180 16.19 -5.98 -5.98
C ILE A 180 17.07 -7.04 -5.34
N GLN A 181 18.38 -7.01 -5.60
CA GLN A 181 19.30 -8.03 -5.07
C GLN A 181 19.45 -7.88 -3.55
N GLU A 182 19.62 -6.65 -3.07
CA GLU A 182 19.66 -6.36 -1.63
C GLU A 182 18.37 -6.76 -0.94
N THR A 183 17.22 -6.44 -1.55
CA THR A 183 15.91 -6.85 -1.05
C THR A 183 15.82 -8.37 -0.94
N ARG A 184 16.26 -9.12 -1.97
CA ARG A 184 16.28 -10.59 -1.95
C ARG A 184 17.14 -11.15 -0.82
N ASN A 185 18.30 -10.56 -0.57
CA ASN A 185 19.16 -10.96 0.54
C ASN A 185 18.46 -10.82 1.91
N LEU A 186 17.58 -9.83 2.05
CA LEU A 186 16.84 -9.58 3.30
C LEU A 186 15.57 -10.41 3.45
N VAL A 187 14.81 -10.64 2.36
CA VAL A 187 13.49 -11.29 2.42
C VAL A 187 13.47 -12.73 1.90
N GLY A 188 14.56 -13.20 1.31
CA GLY A 188 14.69 -14.53 0.72
C GLY A 188 14.14 -14.63 -0.71
N GLU A 189 14.50 -15.74 -1.38
CA GLU A 189 14.22 -15.94 -2.81
C GLU A 189 12.77 -16.38 -3.10
N THR A 190 12.09 -16.96 -2.14
CA THR A 190 10.77 -17.56 -2.32
C THR A 190 9.61 -16.57 -2.19
N ARG A 191 9.86 -15.41 -1.59
CA ARG A 191 8.83 -14.38 -1.40
C ARG A 191 8.46 -13.73 -2.74
N THR A 192 7.19 -13.56 -3.04
CA THR A 192 6.76 -12.75 -4.18
C THR A 192 7.06 -11.28 -3.90
N LEU A 193 7.72 -10.59 -4.82
CA LEU A 193 7.95 -9.15 -4.76
C LEU A 193 7.14 -8.45 -5.85
N GLN A 194 6.55 -7.30 -5.51
CA GLN A 194 5.79 -6.47 -6.44
C GLN A 194 6.49 -5.13 -6.60
N GLY A 195 6.74 -4.74 -7.83
CA GLY A 195 7.38 -3.44 -8.14
C GLY A 195 8.47 -3.60 -9.19
N ASN A 196 9.44 -2.68 -9.28
CA ASN A 196 9.52 -1.41 -8.55
C ASN A 196 10.08 -0.31 -9.46
N LEU A 197 9.54 -0.21 -10.70
CA LEU A 197 9.95 0.85 -11.62
C LEU A 197 9.66 2.25 -11.02
N ASP A 198 10.59 3.17 -11.21
CA ASP A 198 10.35 4.57 -10.87
C ASP A 198 9.18 5.12 -11.69
N PRO A 199 8.12 5.66 -11.08
CA PRO A 199 7.03 6.28 -11.84
C PRO A 199 7.49 7.42 -12.76
N CYS A 200 8.57 8.11 -12.43
CA CYS A 200 9.16 9.14 -13.29
C CYS A 200 9.71 8.58 -14.62
N LEU A 201 9.95 7.28 -14.71
CA LEU A 201 10.34 6.64 -15.96
C LEU A 201 9.31 6.86 -17.06
N LEU A 202 8.04 7.00 -16.72
CA LEU A 202 6.95 7.20 -17.68
C LEU A 202 6.99 8.55 -18.40
N TYR A 203 7.82 9.51 -17.97
CA TYR A 203 8.08 10.75 -18.72
C TYR A 203 9.17 10.60 -19.78
N ALA A 204 9.87 9.47 -19.79
CA ALA A 204 10.99 9.25 -20.71
C ALA A 204 10.54 8.91 -22.14
N LYS A 205 11.51 8.89 -23.07
CA LYS A 205 11.31 8.35 -24.41
C LYS A 205 10.98 6.86 -24.36
N ASP A 206 10.19 6.40 -25.32
CA ASP A 206 9.73 5.00 -25.39
C ASP A 206 10.88 3.99 -25.29
N SER A 207 11.99 4.26 -26.01
CA SER A 207 13.18 3.40 -25.96
C SER A 207 13.81 3.27 -24.57
N ILE A 208 13.69 4.31 -23.74
CA ILE A 208 14.18 4.28 -22.35
C ILE A 208 13.25 3.48 -21.47
N ILE A 209 11.93 3.67 -21.64
CA ILE A 209 10.92 2.88 -20.90
C ILE A 209 11.11 1.40 -21.21
N ILE A 210 11.25 1.02 -22.46
CA ILE A 210 11.50 -0.37 -22.89
C ILE A 210 12.78 -0.91 -22.25
N LYS A 211 13.87 -0.15 -22.34
CA LYS A 211 15.18 -0.55 -21.80
C LYS A 211 15.12 -0.80 -20.29
N GLU A 212 14.61 0.16 -19.51
CA GLU A 212 14.58 0.04 -18.05
C GLU A 212 13.56 -1.00 -17.59
N THR A 213 12.45 -1.21 -18.32
CA THR A 213 11.51 -2.30 -18.06
C THR A 213 12.18 -3.66 -18.27
N ASN A 214 12.90 -3.88 -19.36
CA ASN A 214 13.63 -5.12 -19.59
C ASN A 214 14.70 -5.34 -18.52
N LYS A 215 15.44 -4.30 -18.13
CA LYS A 215 16.42 -4.38 -17.05
C LYS A 215 15.79 -4.82 -15.73
N LEU A 216 14.60 -4.29 -15.38
CA LEU A 216 13.86 -4.75 -14.21
C LEU A 216 13.51 -6.24 -14.33
N LEU A 217 12.94 -6.66 -15.45
CA LEU A 217 12.55 -8.05 -15.69
C LEU A 217 13.77 -9.00 -15.60
N ASP A 218 14.89 -8.61 -16.18
CA ASP A 218 16.14 -9.34 -16.09
C ASP A 218 16.67 -9.48 -14.65
N SER A 219 16.45 -8.45 -13.80
CA SER A 219 16.91 -8.49 -12.39
C SER A 219 16.15 -9.50 -11.53
N PHE A 220 14.90 -9.82 -11.90
CA PHE A 220 14.10 -10.83 -11.22
C PHE A 220 14.33 -12.24 -11.77
N LYS A 221 14.80 -12.38 -13.01
CA LYS A 221 15.00 -13.67 -13.69
C LYS A 221 13.75 -14.56 -13.60
N SER A 222 13.90 -15.79 -13.06
CA SER A 222 12.80 -16.73 -12.84
C SER A 222 12.14 -16.62 -11.47
N GLN A 223 12.47 -15.59 -10.68
CA GLN A 223 11.91 -15.41 -9.34
C GLN A 223 10.49 -14.89 -9.39
N ARG A 224 9.73 -15.11 -8.31
CA ARG A 224 8.34 -14.65 -8.18
C ARG A 224 8.26 -13.12 -8.19
N HIS A 225 7.69 -12.57 -9.27
CA HIS A 225 7.61 -11.13 -9.50
C HIS A 225 6.23 -10.71 -10.00
N ILE A 226 5.68 -9.65 -9.43
CA ILE A 226 4.54 -8.91 -9.96
C ILE A 226 5.07 -7.57 -10.44
N VAL A 227 5.12 -7.37 -11.75
CA VAL A 227 5.60 -6.11 -12.33
C VAL A 227 4.69 -4.97 -11.95
N ASN A 228 5.26 -3.94 -11.38
CA ASN A 228 4.55 -2.71 -11.03
C ASN A 228 5.54 -1.54 -10.99
N LEU A 229 4.99 -0.33 -10.93
CA LEU A 229 5.74 0.85 -10.50
C LEU A 229 5.98 0.78 -8.99
N GLY A 230 7.02 1.45 -8.52
CA GLY A 230 7.31 1.58 -7.09
C GLY A 230 6.40 2.56 -6.35
N HIS A 231 5.46 3.21 -7.05
CA HIS A 231 4.39 4.07 -6.52
C HIS A 231 3.31 4.30 -7.58
N GLY A 232 2.27 5.08 -7.25
CA GLY A 232 1.22 5.45 -8.19
C GLY A 232 1.74 6.28 -9.38
N VAL A 233 1.02 6.21 -10.51
CA VAL A 233 1.27 7.04 -11.70
C VAL A 233 0.95 8.50 -11.38
N TYR A 234 1.79 9.43 -11.83
CA TYR A 234 1.50 10.85 -11.69
C TYR A 234 0.36 11.30 -12.62
N PRO A 235 -0.46 12.28 -12.19
CA PRO A 235 -1.69 12.66 -12.91
C PRO A 235 -1.48 13.19 -14.33
N ASP A 236 -0.29 13.71 -14.63
CA ASP A 236 0.11 14.30 -15.92
C ASP A 236 0.88 13.34 -16.84
N VAL A 237 1.03 12.07 -16.42
CA VAL A 237 1.65 11.06 -17.30
C VAL A 237 0.72 10.72 -18.46
N ASP A 238 1.27 10.72 -19.68
CA ASP A 238 0.57 10.25 -20.85
C ASP A 238 0.23 8.75 -20.75
N PRO A 239 -1.05 8.35 -20.81
CA PRO A 239 -1.47 6.95 -20.76
C PRO A 239 -0.79 6.04 -21.80
N GLU A 240 -0.34 6.58 -22.93
CA GLU A 240 0.38 5.81 -23.97
C GLU A 240 1.70 5.26 -23.42
N LYS A 241 2.36 5.97 -22.49
CA LYS A 241 3.58 5.50 -21.83
C LYS A 241 3.33 4.27 -20.97
N VAL A 242 2.17 4.22 -20.29
CA VAL A 242 1.74 3.03 -19.54
C VAL A 242 1.49 1.86 -20.49
N LYS A 243 0.90 2.10 -21.66
CA LYS A 243 0.70 1.05 -22.69
C LYS A 243 2.02 0.47 -23.18
N ILE A 244 3.06 1.32 -23.37
CA ILE A 244 4.40 0.87 -23.76
C ILE A 244 4.99 -0.04 -22.69
N LEU A 245 4.90 0.36 -21.42
CA LEU A 245 5.33 -0.47 -20.29
C LEU A 245 4.64 -1.84 -20.31
N ILE A 246 3.30 -1.85 -20.39
CA ILE A 246 2.51 -3.09 -20.40
C ILE A 246 2.86 -3.96 -21.61
N LYS A 247 3.03 -3.34 -22.80
CA LYS A 247 3.42 -4.07 -24.00
C LYS A 247 4.80 -4.71 -23.83
N THR A 248 5.77 -3.96 -23.29
CA THR A 248 7.14 -4.48 -23.06
C THR A 248 7.12 -5.68 -22.12
N VAL A 249 6.32 -5.63 -21.04
CA VAL A 249 6.17 -6.76 -20.10
C VAL A 249 5.55 -7.97 -20.78
N LYS A 250 4.53 -7.76 -21.64
CA LYS A 250 3.86 -8.86 -22.37
C LYS A 250 4.73 -9.50 -23.44
N ASP A 251 5.59 -8.72 -24.06
CA ASP A 251 6.48 -9.16 -25.12
C ASP A 251 7.80 -9.75 -24.55
N TYR A 252 8.00 -9.65 -23.22
CA TYR A 252 9.21 -10.15 -22.60
C TYR A 252 9.21 -11.67 -22.54
N GLU A 253 10.18 -12.27 -23.23
CA GLU A 253 10.41 -13.71 -23.18
C GLU A 253 11.39 -14.05 -22.04
N ILE A 254 10.92 -14.84 -21.08
CA ILE A 254 11.79 -15.39 -20.05
C ILE A 254 12.73 -16.39 -20.72
N LYS A 255 13.98 -16.00 -20.90
CA LYS A 255 15.01 -16.92 -21.35
C LYS A 255 15.40 -17.81 -20.17
N TYR A 256 14.84 -19.00 -20.12
CA TYR A 256 15.33 -20.05 -19.26
C TYR A 256 16.64 -20.57 -19.87
N ASN A 257 17.75 -20.31 -19.22
CA ASN A 257 19.02 -20.98 -19.46
C ASN A 257 19.17 -22.18 -18.54
#